data_47b48b8dadbd598fec71642b88c916d2
#
_entry.id   47b48b8dadbd598fec71642b88c916d2
#
_cell.length_a   1.000
_cell.length_b   1.000
_cell.length_c   1.000
_cell.angle_alpha   90.00
_cell.angle_beta   90.00
_cell.angle_gamma   90.00
#
_symmetry.space_group_name_H-M   'P 1'
#
loop_
_entity.id
_entity.type
_entity.pdbx_description
1 polymer ?
#
loop_
_entity_poly.entity_id
_entity_poly.type
_entity_poly.pdbx_seq_one_letter_code
_entity_poly.pdbx_strand_id
1 'polypeptide(L)'
;LQILVPATSANIGPGFDALGLALELHNTVEITRANFASVSILGEGKDNALLKKNNIFLSIFNEIYIKLTGKKDTFRMIFTNQIPFSRGLGSSSAVITSAIAAAYAAAGFKADKSAILNQALVYENHPDNIAPATLGGFVSSVVENGKVKSLKKPLSADIKAVVVIPDKPMSTNESRAKLPKNFTMGECVSNLSHAAFLTACFFSENYELLRTAAKDVMHEQIRMQNLPELFEVRKIAYENGALLSTLSGSGSSFLNIVYTDDAANLKQKLQDKFKSFRVEIFNFDNDGIKILQS
;
A
#
# COMPACT_ATOMS: atom_id res chain seq x y z
N LEU A 1 -22.41 -2.67 8.95
CA LEU A 1 -20.97 -2.75 9.14
C LEU A 1 -20.24 -2.20 7.92
N GLN A 2 -19.33 -1.27 8.11
CA GLN A 2 -18.51 -0.72 7.04
C GLN A 2 -17.04 -0.81 7.43
N ILE A 3 -16.20 -1.24 6.49
CA ILE A 3 -14.74 -1.30 6.65
C ILE A 3 -14.12 -0.32 5.64
N LEU A 4 -13.25 0.56 6.11
CA LEU A 4 -12.41 1.42 5.27
C LEU A 4 -10.97 0.97 5.41
N VAL A 5 -10.24 0.91 4.30
CA VAL A 5 -8.83 0.55 4.29
C VAL A 5 -8.08 1.45 3.32
N PRO A 6 -6.93 2.03 3.73
CA PRO A 6 -6.16 2.93 2.89
C PRO A 6 -5.34 2.19 1.83
N ALA A 7 -4.99 2.91 0.77
CA ALA A 7 -3.91 2.58 -0.14
C ALA A 7 -2.56 2.65 0.58
N THR A 8 -1.58 1.93 0.05
CA THR A 8 -0.23 1.91 0.62
C THR A 8 0.83 2.04 -0.46
N SER A 9 1.98 2.59 -0.07
CA SER A 9 3.20 2.55 -0.85
C SER A 9 4.24 1.77 -0.06
N ALA A 10 4.77 0.73 -0.65
CA ALA A 10 5.70 -0.21 -0.03
C ALA A 10 7.13 0.00 -0.53
N ASN A 11 8.09 -0.57 0.17
CA ASN A 11 9.53 -0.50 -0.02
C ASN A 11 10.14 0.88 0.31
N ILE A 12 9.56 1.95 -0.18
CA ILE A 12 10.05 3.34 0.01
C ILE A 12 11.55 3.44 -0.30
N GLY A 13 11.94 3.05 -1.52
CA GLY A 13 13.34 2.96 -1.91
C GLY A 13 14.05 1.77 -1.26
N PRO A 14 15.06 1.98 -0.39
CA PRO A 14 15.91 0.91 0.12
C PRO A 14 15.26 -0.02 1.15
N GLY A 15 14.03 0.27 1.58
CA GLY A 15 13.32 -0.50 2.61
C GLY A 15 12.56 -1.72 2.09
N PHE A 16 13.16 -2.46 1.17
CA PHE A 16 12.57 -3.62 0.49
C PHE A 16 11.96 -4.61 1.47
N ASP A 17 10.67 -4.95 1.28
CA ASP A 17 9.86 -5.86 2.12
C ASP A 17 9.72 -5.45 3.61
N ALA A 18 10.19 -4.25 4.00
CA ALA A 18 10.23 -3.83 5.41
C ALA A 18 9.55 -2.49 5.69
N LEU A 19 9.60 -1.54 4.74
CA LEU A 19 9.09 -0.18 4.93
C LEU A 19 7.87 0.06 4.07
N GLY A 20 6.89 0.77 4.63
CA GLY A 20 5.71 1.20 3.90
C GLY A 20 5.02 2.38 4.56
N LEU A 21 4.14 3.02 3.82
CA LEU A 21 3.29 4.10 4.33
C LEU A 21 1.87 4.01 3.76
N ALA A 22 0.91 4.63 4.44
CA ALA A 22 -0.48 4.66 4.03
C ALA A 22 -0.88 6.04 3.48
N LEU A 23 -1.75 6.02 2.46
CA LEU A 23 -2.23 7.18 1.73
C LEU A 23 -3.74 7.35 1.93
N GLU A 24 -4.25 8.58 1.99
CA GLU A 24 -5.68 8.90 2.06
C GLU A 24 -6.40 8.63 0.73
N LEU A 25 -6.32 7.40 0.26
CA LEU A 25 -7.09 6.84 -0.85
C LEU A 25 -7.65 5.50 -0.36
N HIS A 26 -8.96 5.33 -0.30
CA HIS A 26 -9.55 4.22 0.43
C HIS A 26 -10.38 3.28 -0.46
N ASN A 27 -10.31 1.99 -0.16
CA ASN A 27 -11.37 1.06 -0.50
C ASN A 27 -12.32 0.92 0.67
N THR A 28 -13.61 0.75 0.35
CA THR A 28 -14.66 0.55 1.34
C THR A 28 -15.43 -0.73 1.02
N VAL A 29 -15.79 -1.49 2.05
CA VAL A 29 -16.77 -2.58 1.94
C VAL A 29 -17.87 -2.39 2.96
N GLU A 30 -19.12 -2.39 2.48
CA GLU A 30 -20.32 -2.41 3.30
C GLU A 30 -20.86 -3.83 3.36
N ILE A 31 -21.17 -4.30 4.58
CA ILE A 31 -21.59 -5.67 4.84
C ILE A 31 -22.88 -5.67 5.65
N THR A 32 -23.89 -6.31 5.12
CA THR A 32 -25.19 -6.46 5.78
C THR A 32 -25.60 -7.93 5.76
N ARG A 33 -26.03 -8.46 6.89
CA ARG A 33 -26.60 -9.82 6.95
C ARG A 33 -27.88 -9.86 6.13
N ALA A 34 -28.05 -10.89 5.29
CA ALA A 34 -29.16 -10.99 4.35
C ALA A 34 -29.61 -12.44 4.18
N ASN A 35 -30.82 -12.64 3.62
CA ASN A 35 -31.35 -13.96 3.33
C ASN A 35 -30.70 -14.62 2.10
N PHE A 36 -30.04 -13.84 1.25
CA PHE A 36 -29.30 -14.32 0.09
C PHE A 36 -27.99 -13.54 -0.07
N ALA A 37 -26.98 -14.23 -0.58
CA ALA A 37 -25.68 -13.61 -0.83
C ALA A 37 -25.71 -12.75 -2.08
N SER A 38 -25.17 -11.55 -2.01
CA SER A 38 -25.00 -10.69 -3.18
C SER A 38 -23.73 -9.85 -3.07
N VAL A 39 -23.11 -9.59 -4.22
CA VAL A 39 -21.89 -8.80 -4.36
C VAL A 39 -22.08 -7.73 -5.41
N SER A 40 -21.85 -6.49 -5.02
CA SER A 40 -21.78 -5.33 -5.92
C SER A 40 -20.39 -4.71 -5.85
N ILE A 41 -19.84 -4.30 -7.00
CA ILE A 41 -18.54 -3.65 -7.10
C ILE A 41 -18.74 -2.31 -7.81
N LEU A 42 -18.27 -1.23 -7.16
CA LEU A 42 -18.25 0.13 -7.68
C LEU A 42 -16.80 0.61 -7.81
N GLY A 43 -16.53 1.51 -8.75
CA GLY A 43 -15.18 2.03 -8.99
C GLY A 43 -14.30 1.04 -9.75
N GLU A 44 -13.07 0.85 -9.30
CA GLU A 44 -12.09 -0.05 -9.91
C GLU A 44 -12.62 -1.49 -9.97
N GLY A 45 -12.59 -2.07 -11.17
CA GLY A 45 -13.03 -3.45 -11.41
C GLY A 45 -14.54 -3.66 -11.51
N LYS A 46 -15.37 -2.61 -11.54
CA LYS A 46 -16.83 -2.70 -11.66
C LYS A 46 -17.30 -3.54 -12.86
N ASP A 47 -16.59 -3.46 -13.95
CA ASP A 47 -16.90 -4.14 -15.22
C ASP A 47 -16.24 -5.54 -15.34
N ASN A 48 -15.46 -5.95 -14.32
CA ASN A 48 -14.75 -7.24 -14.32
C ASN A 48 -15.59 -8.33 -13.63
N ALA A 49 -16.31 -9.12 -14.42
CA ALA A 49 -17.14 -10.20 -13.92
C ALA A 49 -16.36 -11.30 -13.16
N LEU A 50 -15.05 -11.48 -13.45
CA LEU A 50 -14.22 -12.47 -12.76
C LEU A 50 -14.00 -12.10 -11.31
N LEU A 51 -13.94 -10.79 -10.98
CA LEU A 51 -13.81 -10.34 -9.59
C LEU A 51 -15.02 -10.67 -8.73
N LYS A 52 -16.20 -10.79 -9.33
CA LYS A 52 -17.41 -11.22 -8.62
C LYS A 52 -17.41 -12.75 -8.41
N LYS A 53 -16.86 -13.51 -9.36
CA LYS A 53 -16.82 -14.97 -9.33
C LYS A 53 -15.68 -15.51 -8.46
N ASN A 54 -14.50 -14.92 -8.60
CA ASN A 54 -13.27 -15.32 -7.89
C ASN A 54 -12.84 -14.18 -6.92
N ASN A 55 -13.67 -13.91 -5.92
CA ASN A 55 -13.46 -12.81 -5.01
C ASN A 55 -12.62 -13.27 -3.80
N ILE A 56 -11.36 -12.82 -3.76
CA ILE A 56 -10.42 -13.16 -2.66
C ILE A 56 -10.95 -12.68 -1.31
N PHE A 57 -11.61 -11.51 -1.26
CA PHE A 57 -12.22 -11.03 -0.02
C PHE A 57 -13.23 -12.05 0.52
N LEU A 58 -14.13 -12.57 -0.32
CA LEU A 58 -15.13 -13.54 0.10
C LEU A 58 -14.50 -14.85 0.59
N SER A 59 -13.43 -15.29 -0.06
CA SER A 59 -12.71 -16.51 0.34
C SER A 59 -12.14 -16.36 1.74
N ILE A 60 -11.40 -15.27 2.00
CA ILE A 60 -10.78 -14.98 3.30
C ILE A 60 -11.87 -14.72 4.37
N PHE A 61 -12.86 -13.90 4.03
CA PHE A 61 -13.96 -13.59 4.95
C PHE A 61 -14.69 -14.86 5.39
N ASN A 62 -15.11 -15.71 4.46
CA ASN A 62 -15.85 -16.93 4.78
C ASN A 62 -15.01 -17.92 5.59
N GLU A 63 -13.73 -18.11 5.22
CA GLU A 63 -12.82 -18.99 5.96
C GLU A 63 -12.74 -18.58 7.44
N ILE A 64 -12.49 -17.29 7.70
CA ILE A 64 -12.32 -16.77 9.06
C ILE A 64 -13.67 -16.74 9.79
N TYR A 65 -14.74 -16.29 9.13
CA TYR A 65 -16.08 -16.21 9.72
C TYR A 65 -16.58 -17.58 10.17
N ILE A 66 -16.45 -18.60 9.33
CA ILE A 66 -16.85 -19.97 9.67
C ILE A 66 -15.99 -20.52 10.82
N LYS A 67 -14.68 -20.24 10.81
CA LYS A 67 -13.78 -20.66 11.91
C LYS A 67 -14.16 -20.03 13.25
N LEU A 68 -14.62 -18.78 13.24
CA LEU A 68 -15.01 -18.06 14.47
C LEU A 68 -16.39 -18.44 14.98
N THR A 69 -17.35 -18.70 14.08
CA THR A 69 -18.76 -18.85 14.45
C THR A 69 -19.30 -20.28 14.33
N GLY A 70 -18.61 -21.15 13.57
CA GLY A 70 -19.12 -22.47 13.18
C GLY A 70 -20.31 -22.40 12.19
N LYS A 71 -20.67 -21.22 11.68
CA LYS A 71 -21.85 -20.98 10.85
C LYS A 71 -21.47 -20.47 9.47
N LYS A 72 -22.37 -20.73 8.50
CA LYS A 72 -22.27 -20.21 7.13
C LYS A 72 -23.45 -19.28 6.88
N ASP A 73 -23.37 -18.07 7.44
CA ASP A 73 -24.37 -17.03 7.21
C ASP A 73 -24.21 -16.38 5.84
N THR A 74 -25.27 -15.72 5.37
CA THR A 74 -25.27 -15.02 4.08
C THR A 74 -25.24 -13.51 4.26
N PHE A 75 -24.48 -12.83 3.40
CA PHE A 75 -24.26 -11.40 3.46
C PHE A 75 -24.46 -10.74 2.09
N ARG A 76 -25.00 -9.53 2.11
CA ARG A 76 -24.91 -8.59 1.01
C ARG A 76 -23.67 -7.74 1.23
N MET A 77 -22.79 -7.66 0.21
CA MET A 77 -21.56 -6.89 0.26
C MET A 77 -21.48 -5.91 -0.90
N ILE A 78 -21.16 -4.67 -0.59
CA ILE A 78 -20.96 -3.60 -1.57
C ILE A 78 -19.53 -3.10 -1.43
N PHE A 79 -18.74 -3.29 -2.48
CA PHE A 79 -17.36 -2.81 -2.56
C PHE A 79 -17.31 -1.50 -3.33
N THR A 80 -16.71 -0.46 -2.75
CA THR A 80 -16.34 0.77 -3.44
C THR A 80 -14.83 0.84 -3.52
N ASN A 81 -14.28 0.47 -4.68
CA ASN A 81 -12.85 0.39 -4.90
C ASN A 81 -12.35 1.68 -5.56
N GLN A 82 -11.47 2.40 -4.88
CA GLN A 82 -10.78 3.58 -5.41
C GLN A 82 -9.30 3.31 -5.66
N ILE A 83 -8.72 2.28 -5.03
CA ILE A 83 -7.31 1.92 -5.16
C ILE A 83 -7.09 1.18 -6.49
N PRO A 84 -6.26 1.72 -7.40
CA PRO A 84 -5.99 1.10 -8.70
C PRO A 84 -5.39 -0.30 -8.57
N PHE A 85 -5.89 -1.25 -9.36
CA PHE A 85 -5.38 -2.62 -9.34
C PHE A 85 -4.03 -2.74 -10.03
N SER A 86 -3.12 -3.54 -9.46
CA SER A 86 -1.81 -3.88 -10.06
C SER A 86 -0.99 -2.64 -10.44
N ARG A 87 -1.03 -1.60 -9.62
CA ARG A 87 -0.28 -0.35 -9.79
C ARG A 87 0.70 -0.07 -8.64
N GLY A 88 0.94 -1.03 -7.74
CA GLY A 88 1.86 -0.85 -6.61
C GLY A 88 1.29 0.03 -5.48
N LEU A 89 -0.03 0.17 -5.38
CA LEU A 89 -0.71 0.96 -4.34
C LEU A 89 -1.42 0.10 -3.28
N GLY A 90 -0.96 -1.13 -3.07
CA GLY A 90 -1.41 -2.01 -1.99
C GLY A 90 -2.86 -2.51 -2.11
N SER A 91 -3.44 -2.57 -3.32
CA SER A 91 -4.83 -3.01 -3.51
C SER A 91 -5.09 -4.43 -2.99
N SER A 92 -4.15 -5.37 -3.17
CA SER A 92 -4.25 -6.74 -2.64
C SER A 92 -4.28 -6.74 -1.11
N SER A 93 -3.33 -6.04 -0.48
CA SER A 93 -3.23 -5.93 0.98
C SER A 93 -4.46 -5.27 1.59
N ALA A 94 -5.04 -4.28 0.90
CA ALA A 94 -6.30 -3.65 1.29
C ALA A 94 -7.46 -4.66 1.29
N VAL A 95 -7.55 -5.53 0.28
CA VAL A 95 -8.56 -6.60 0.21
C VAL A 95 -8.36 -7.60 1.35
N ILE A 96 -7.14 -8.05 1.59
CA ILE A 96 -6.80 -9.04 2.62
C ILE A 96 -7.15 -8.49 4.02
N THR A 97 -6.63 -7.31 4.36
CA THR A 97 -6.84 -6.72 5.70
C THR A 97 -8.30 -6.40 5.96
N SER A 98 -9.02 -5.88 4.95
CA SER A 98 -10.45 -5.59 5.09
C SER A 98 -11.30 -6.86 5.25
N ALA A 99 -10.98 -7.95 4.54
CA ALA A 99 -11.69 -9.22 4.68
C ALA A 99 -11.55 -9.81 6.08
N ILE A 100 -10.34 -9.77 6.64
CA ILE A 100 -10.05 -10.23 8.00
C ILE A 100 -10.83 -9.41 9.01
N ALA A 101 -10.69 -8.08 8.97
CA ALA A 101 -11.40 -7.17 9.88
C ALA A 101 -12.92 -7.33 9.81
N ALA A 102 -13.45 -7.48 8.59
CA ALA A 102 -14.86 -7.70 8.33
C ALA A 102 -15.36 -9.02 8.94
N ALA A 103 -14.59 -10.10 8.83
CA ALA A 103 -14.96 -11.41 9.37
C ALA A 103 -15.04 -11.38 10.90
N TYR A 104 -14.06 -10.78 11.57
CA TYR A 104 -14.09 -10.60 13.01
C TYR A 104 -15.28 -9.74 13.45
N ALA A 105 -15.47 -8.58 12.82
CA ALA A 105 -16.56 -7.68 13.18
C ALA A 105 -17.95 -8.29 12.91
N ALA A 106 -18.15 -8.98 11.79
CA ALA A 106 -19.40 -9.65 11.46
C ALA A 106 -19.71 -10.84 12.41
N ALA A 107 -18.67 -11.49 12.92
CA ALA A 107 -18.78 -12.55 13.91
C ALA A 107 -19.00 -12.02 15.35
N GLY A 108 -18.98 -10.70 15.57
CA GLY A 108 -19.15 -10.07 16.88
C GLY A 108 -17.87 -10.07 17.74
N PHE A 109 -16.71 -10.36 17.15
CA PHE A 109 -15.43 -10.32 17.84
C PHE A 109 -14.72 -8.99 17.62
N LYS A 110 -14.10 -8.46 18.67
CA LYS A 110 -13.19 -7.32 18.57
C LYS A 110 -11.79 -7.82 18.26
N ALA A 111 -11.35 -7.63 17.02
CA ALA A 111 -9.95 -7.83 16.66
C ALA A 111 -9.19 -6.51 16.82
N ASP A 112 -8.06 -6.54 17.51
CA ASP A 112 -7.11 -5.43 17.48
C ASP A 112 -6.31 -5.42 16.17
N LYS A 113 -5.65 -4.32 15.88
CA LYS A 113 -4.86 -4.18 14.65
C LYS A 113 -3.71 -5.18 14.56
N SER A 114 -3.13 -5.59 15.69
CA SER A 114 -2.07 -6.59 15.73
C SER A 114 -2.58 -7.97 15.31
N ALA A 115 -3.78 -8.35 15.77
CA ALA A 115 -4.41 -9.61 15.36
C ALA A 115 -4.72 -9.62 13.86
N ILE A 116 -5.28 -8.51 13.33
CA ILE A 116 -5.55 -8.36 11.89
C ILE A 116 -4.26 -8.48 11.07
N LEU A 117 -3.21 -7.77 11.48
CA LEU A 117 -1.92 -7.75 10.80
C LEU A 117 -1.26 -9.13 10.76
N ASN A 118 -1.23 -9.82 11.90
CA ASN A 118 -0.65 -11.17 11.97
C ASN A 118 -1.46 -12.21 11.17
N GLN A 119 -2.79 -12.08 11.15
CA GLN A 119 -3.61 -12.92 10.30
C GLN A 119 -3.40 -12.61 8.81
N ALA A 120 -3.18 -11.34 8.43
CA ALA A 120 -2.90 -10.94 7.06
C ALA A 120 -1.59 -11.52 6.53
N LEU A 121 -0.59 -11.72 7.38
CA LEU A 121 0.68 -12.33 7.00
C LEU A 121 0.53 -13.77 6.45
N VAL A 122 -0.56 -14.48 6.80
CA VAL A 122 -0.86 -15.81 6.26
C VAL A 122 -1.17 -15.77 4.76
N TYR A 123 -1.71 -14.66 4.29
CA TYR A 123 -2.13 -14.46 2.89
C TYR A 123 -1.14 -13.63 2.07
N GLU A 124 -0.29 -12.86 2.73
CA GLU A 124 0.74 -12.02 2.10
C GLU A 124 2.05 -12.10 2.89
N ASN A 125 3.09 -12.65 2.27
CA ASN A 125 4.36 -12.98 2.95
C ASN A 125 5.20 -11.76 3.37
N HIS A 126 4.81 -10.54 2.97
CA HIS A 126 5.58 -9.32 3.20
C HIS A 126 4.74 -8.31 3.97
N PRO A 127 5.27 -7.71 5.07
CA PRO A 127 4.50 -6.80 5.91
C PRO A 127 4.40 -5.37 5.35
N ASP A 128 5.18 -5.01 4.36
CA ASP A 128 5.40 -3.66 3.85
C ASP A 128 4.14 -2.95 3.31
N ASN A 129 3.11 -3.72 2.88
CA ASN A 129 1.79 -3.20 2.52
C ASN A 129 0.75 -3.49 3.59
N ILE A 130 0.66 -4.71 4.12
CA ILE A 130 -0.36 -5.05 5.12
C ILE A 130 -0.18 -4.28 6.43
N ALA A 131 1.05 -3.92 6.81
CA ALA A 131 1.30 -3.16 8.02
C ALA A 131 0.79 -1.71 7.92
N PRO A 132 1.15 -0.90 6.91
CA PRO A 132 0.58 0.43 6.79
C PRO A 132 -0.93 0.42 6.45
N ALA A 133 -1.45 -0.56 5.69
CA ALA A 133 -2.89 -0.71 5.48
C ALA A 133 -3.65 -0.90 6.81
N THR A 134 -3.06 -1.68 7.73
CA THR A 134 -3.67 -1.96 9.04
C THR A 134 -3.45 -0.84 10.04
N LEU A 135 -2.23 -0.31 10.13
CA LEU A 135 -1.81 0.60 11.20
C LEU A 135 -1.93 2.09 10.82
N GLY A 136 -1.75 2.43 9.54
CA GLY A 136 -1.59 3.80 9.06
C GLY A 136 -0.20 4.36 9.31
N GLY A 137 0.08 5.55 8.78
CA GLY A 137 1.36 6.25 8.91
C GLY A 137 2.49 5.63 8.12
N PHE A 138 3.71 6.02 8.44
CA PHE A 138 4.93 5.32 8.03
C PHE A 138 5.18 4.15 8.99
N VAL A 139 5.47 2.98 8.44
CA VAL A 139 5.66 1.76 9.23
C VAL A 139 6.97 1.08 8.83
N SER A 140 7.76 0.75 9.85
CA SER A 140 8.91 -0.14 9.74
C SER A 140 8.56 -1.47 10.41
N SER A 141 8.75 -2.58 9.69
CA SER A 141 8.30 -3.91 10.12
C SER A 141 9.38 -4.97 9.95
N VAL A 142 9.35 -5.94 10.86
CA VAL A 142 10.11 -7.20 10.76
C VAL A 142 9.17 -8.38 11.00
N VAL A 143 9.48 -9.52 10.39
CA VAL A 143 8.78 -10.77 10.66
C VAL A 143 9.70 -11.67 11.47
N GLU A 144 9.28 -12.01 12.68
CA GLU A 144 10.02 -12.86 13.59
C GLU A 144 9.10 -13.96 14.14
N ASN A 145 9.50 -15.22 14.01
CA ASN A 145 8.73 -16.38 14.46
C ASN A 145 7.27 -16.38 13.91
N GLY A 146 7.10 -15.99 12.64
CA GLY A 146 5.81 -15.95 11.96
C GLY A 146 4.88 -14.82 12.44
N LYS A 147 5.41 -13.83 13.17
CA LYS A 147 4.67 -12.66 13.64
C LYS A 147 5.29 -11.37 13.14
N VAL A 148 4.45 -10.42 12.78
CA VAL A 148 4.89 -9.07 12.40
C VAL A 148 5.10 -8.25 13.67
N LYS A 149 6.28 -7.64 13.76
CA LYS A 149 6.56 -6.58 14.72
C LYS A 149 6.78 -5.29 13.98
N SER A 150 6.08 -4.24 14.34
CA SER A 150 6.09 -2.97 13.63
C SER A 150 6.22 -1.80 14.57
N LEU A 151 6.95 -0.79 14.10
CA LEU A 151 6.96 0.55 14.67
C LEU A 151 6.29 1.49 13.66
N LYS A 152 5.35 2.29 14.15
CA LYS A 152 4.61 3.27 13.37
C LYS A 152 5.03 4.67 13.74
N LYS A 153 5.16 5.53 12.73
CA LYS A 153 5.29 6.99 12.86
C LYS A 153 4.13 7.65 12.13
N PRO A 154 3.27 8.42 12.80
CA PRO A 154 2.33 9.32 12.12
C PRO A 154 3.10 10.35 11.27
N LEU A 155 2.61 10.62 10.06
CA LEU A 155 3.22 11.58 9.17
C LEU A 155 2.58 12.96 9.32
N SER A 156 3.41 14.01 9.28
CA SER A 156 2.97 15.40 9.41
C SER A 156 2.07 15.83 8.26
N ALA A 157 1.16 16.77 8.51
CA ALA A 157 0.38 17.46 7.50
C ALA A 157 1.21 18.41 6.63
N ASP A 158 2.44 18.75 7.05
CA ASP A 158 3.37 19.62 6.32
C ASP A 158 3.90 18.98 5.04
N ILE A 159 3.78 17.66 4.92
CA ILE A 159 4.20 16.91 3.73
C ILE A 159 3.00 16.25 3.04
N LYS A 160 3.10 16.10 1.72
CA LYS A 160 2.10 15.47 0.86
C LYS A 160 2.75 14.42 -0.03
N ALA A 161 1.93 13.47 -0.46
CA ALA A 161 2.29 12.51 -1.49
C ALA A 161 1.77 12.98 -2.86
N VAL A 162 2.67 13.23 -3.80
CA VAL A 162 2.32 13.41 -5.23
C VAL A 162 2.58 12.08 -5.92
N VAL A 163 1.52 11.36 -6.25
CA VAL A 163 1.60 10.01 -6.80
C VAL A 163 1.32 10.02 -8.29
N VAL A 164 2.28 9.51 -9.05
CA VAL A 164 2.13 9.26 -10.49
C VAL A 164 1.63 7.84 -10.68
N ILE A 165 0.52 7.68 -11.38
CA ILE A 165 -0.16 6.40 -11.60
C ILE A 165 -0.24 6.15 -13.11
N PRO A 166 0.74 5.43 -13.70
CA PRO A 166 0.70 5.05 -15.10
C PRO A 166 -0.43 4.07 -15.40
N ASP A 167 -0.97 4.12 -16.62
CA ASP A 167 -1.96 3.13 -17.06
C ASP A 167 -1.32 1.82 -17.54
N LYS A 168 -0.35 1.32 -16.78
CA LYS A 168 0.35 0.07 -17.06
C LYS A 168 0.34 -0.82 -15.82
N PRO A 169 -0.43 -1.92 -15.82
CA PRO A 169 -0.41 -2.87 -14.71
C PRO A 169 0.96 -3.56 -14.61
N MET A 170 1.39 -3.82 -13.39
CA MET A 170 2.63 -4.58 -13.13
C MET A 170 2.34 -5.70 -12.13
N SER A 171 2.69 -6.93 -12.53
CA SER A 171 2.59 -8.11 -11.66
C SER A 171 3.71 -8.09 -10.62
N THR A 172 3.36 -8.23 -9.35
CA THR A 172 4.34 -8.31 -8.25
C THR A 172 5.25 -9.53 -8.42
N ASN A 173 4.68 -10.68 -8.81
CA ASN A 173 5.43 -11.93 -8.98
C ASN A 173 6.43 -11.82 -10.14
N GLU A 174 6.02 -11.30 -11.30
CA GLU A 174 6.90 -11.09 -12.44
C GLU A 174 7.99 -10.07 -12.15
N SER A 175 7.63 -8.98 -11.47
CA SER A 175 8.56 -7.93 -11.06
C SER A 175 9.61 -8.47 -10.09
N ARG A 176 9.21 -9.30 -9.13
CA ARG A 176 10.11 -9.96 -8.17
C ARG A 176 11.02 -11.00 -8.84
N ALA A 177 10.51 -11.77 -9.78
CA ALA A 177 11.28 -12.80 -10.49
C ALA A 177 12.47 -12.25 -11.29
N LYS A 178 12.42 -10.97 -11.67
CA LYS A 178 13.51 -10.27 -12.40
C LYS A 178 14.62 -9.75 -11.50
N LEU A 179 14.43 -9.75 -10.17
CA LEU A 179 15.44 -9.21 -9.26
C LEU A 179 16.65 -10.14 -9.16
N PRO A 180 17.86 -9.57 -8.92
CA PRO A 180 19.06 -10.36 -8.66
C PRO A 180 18.86 -11.28 -7.47
N LYS A 181 19.45 -12.46 -7.54
CA LYS A 181 19.45 -13.42 -6.41
C LYS A 181 20.64 -13.20 -5.48
N ASN A 182 21.67 -12.51 -5.94
CA ASN A 182 22.90 -12.27 -5.20
C ASN A 182 23.27 -10.79 -5.27
N PHE A 183 23.82 -10.28 -4.18
CA PHE A 183 24.34 -8.91 -4.04
C PHE A 183 25.74 -8.94 -3.48
N THR A 184 26.57 -8.00 -3.89
CA THR A 184 27.89 -7.80 -3.30
C THR A 184 27.78 -7.25 -1.88
N MET A 185 28.82 -7.43 -1.07
CA MET A 185 28.87 -6.85 0.28
C MET A 185 28.69 -5.33 0.25
N GLY A 186 29.27 -4.64 -0.76
CA GLY A 186 29.11 -3.19 -0.92
C GLY A 186 27.66 -2.77 -1.18
N GLU A 187 26.92 -3.51 -2.03
CA GLU A 187 25.49 -3.28 -2.28
C GLU A 187 24.66 -3.55 -1.02
N CYS A 188 24.95 -4.64 -0.30
CA CYS A 188 24.26 -4.92 0.96
C CYS A 188 24.47 -3.80 1.99
N VAL A 189 25.72 -3.37 2.21
CA VAL A 189 26.04 -2.27 3.14
C VAL A 189 25.36 -0.97 2.70
N SER A 190 25.41 -0.66 1.39
CA SER A 190 24.72 0.53 0.85
C SER A 190 23.24 0.48 1.15
N ASN A 191 22.56 -0.62 0.85
CA ASN A 191 21.10 -0.71 1.03
C ASN A 191 20.71 -0.70 2.52
N LEU A 192 21.43 -1.43 3.38
CA LEU A 192 21.19 -1.44 4.83
C LEU A 192 21.37 -0.05 5.46
N SER A 193 22.45 0.66 5.11
CA SER A 193 22.72 1.99 5.66
C SER A 193 21.66 3.00 5.23
N HIS A 194 21.23 2.98 3.96
CA HIS A 194 20.18 3.86 3.47
C HIS A 194 18.81 3.53 4.07
N ALA A 195 18.44 2.26 4.20
CA ALA A 195 17.19 1.84 4.84
C ALA A 195 17.13 2.26 6.32
N ALA A 196 18.22 2.06 7.07
CA ALA A 196 18.34 2.49 8.46
C ALA A 196 18.24 4.03 8.58
N PHE A 197 18.95 4.76 7.72
CA PHE A 197 18.94 6.21 7.72
C PHE A 197 17.58 6.78 7.30
N LEU A 198 16.94 6.20 6.29
CA LEU A 198 15.58 6.57 5.86
C LEU A 198 14.58 6.42 7.00
N THR A 199 14.65 5.30 7.72
CA THR A 199 13.79 5.05 8.88
C THR A 199 14.02 6.13 9.94
N ALA A 200 15.28 6.43 10.26
CA ALA A 200 15.62 7.48 11.22
C ALA A 200 15.10 8.86 10.78
N CYS A 201 15.20 9.21 9.50
CA CYS A 201 14.67 10.46 8.95
C CYS A 201 13.15 10.59 9.17
N PHE A 202 12.38 9.54 8.91
CA PHE A 202 10.94 9.56 9.14
C PHE A 202 10.59 9.70 10.63
N PHE A 203 11.28 8.95 11.51
CA PHE A 203 11.00 8.98 12.94
C PHE A 203 11.40 10.30 13.59
N SER A 204 12.47 10.96 13.10
CA SER A 204 12.93 12.28 13.59
C SER A 204 12.30 13.45 12.84
N GLU A 205 11.45 13.22 11.84
CA GLU A 205 10.84 14.24 10.97
C GLU A 205 11.87 15.10 10.22
N ASN A 206 13.05 14.55 9.97
CA ASN A 206 14.10 15.21 9.21
C ASN A 206 13.91 14.92 7.71
N TYR A 207 12.85 15.50 7.13
CA TYR A 207 12.41 15.20 5.77
C TYR A 207 13.38 15.70 4.68
N GLU A 208 14.20 16.68 4.96
CA GLU A 208 15.19 17.22 3.99
C GLU A 208 16.28 16.20 3.65
N LEU A 209 16.52 15.23 4.52
CA LEU A 209 17.49 14.16 4.29
C LEU A 209 16.91 12.95 3.54
N LEU A 210 15.61 12.91 3.28
CA LEU A 210 14.94 11.79 2.61
C LEU A 210 15.53 11.50 1.24
N ARG A 211 15.88 12.55 0.46
CA ARG A 211 16.51 12.39 -0.85
C ARG A 211 17.82 11.63 -0.79
N THR A 212 18.65 11.92 0.19
CA THR A 212 19.90 11.19 0.42
C THR A 212 19.64 9.77 0.88
N ALA A 213 18.65 9.60 1.77
CA ALA A 213 18.31 8.34 2.38
C ALA A 213 17.63 7.33 1.41
N ALA A 214 16.96 7.81 0.36
CA ALA A 214 16.12 7.00 -0.53
C ALA A 214 16.88 6.18 -1.58
N LYS A 215 18.21 6.08 -1.50
CA LYS A 215 19.02 5.36 -2.48
C LYS A 215 18.82 3.85 -2.33
N ASP A 216 18.24 3.23 -3.36
CA ASP A 216 18.11 1.77 -3.47
C ASP A 216 19.09 1.21 -4.51
N VAL A 217 19.62 0.03 -4.23
CA VAL A 217 20.50 -0.74 -5.13
C VAL A 217 19.96 -2.14 -5.42
N MET A 218 18.80 -2.50 -4.84
CA MET A 218 18.27 -3.86 -4.90
C MET A 218 17.19 -4.05 -5.96
N HIS A 219 16.26 -3.10 -6.13
CA HIS A 219 15.06 -3.39 -6.90
C HIS A 219 14.59 -2.28 -7.84
N GLU A 220 14.69 -0.99 -7.46
CA GLU A 220 14.04 0.08 -8.22
C GLU A 220 14.57 0.21 -9.63
N GLN A 221 15.89 0.25 -9.81
CA GLN A 221 16.53 0.40 -11.11
C GLN A 221 16.08 -0.66 -12.11
N ILE A 222 15.96 -1.91 -11.66
CA ILE A 222 15.55 -3.06 -12.49
C ILE A 222 14.07 -2.97 -12.82
N ARG A 223 13.24 -2.66 -11.83
CA ARG A 223 11.79 -2.55 -12.01
C ARG A 223 11.40 -1.39 -12.92
N MET A 224 12.07 -0.24 -12.77
CA MET A 224 11.82 0.96 -13.59
C MET A 224 12.17 0.76 -15.05
N GLN A 225 13.07 -0.15 -15.41
CA GLN A 225 13.35 -0.50 -16.82
C GLN A 225 12.12 -1.02 -17.58
N ASN A 226 11.11 -1.54 -16.88
CA ASN A 226 9.86 -1.95 -17.51
C ASN A 226 8.98 -0.75 -17.93
N LEU A 227 9.23 0.44 -17.40
CA LEU A 227 8.59 1.71 -17.73
C LEU A 227 9.60 2.84 -17.57
N PRO A 228 10.47 3.06 -18.60
CA PRO A 228 11.58 4.00 -18.52
C PRO A 228 11.18 5.45 -18.24
N GLU A 229 9.94 5.84 -18.54
CA GLU A 229 9.37 7.15 -18.21
C GLU A 229 9.48 7.48 -16.72
N LEU A 230 9.54 6.48 -15.85
CA LEU A 230 9.68 6.68 -14.40
C LEU A 230 11.03 7.31 -14.00
N PHE A 231 12.08 7.13 -14.81
CA PHE A 231 13.35 7.84 -14.59
C PHE A 231 13.19 9.34 -14.78
N GLU A 232 12.41 9.75 -15.80
CA GLU A 232 12.11 11.16 -16.04
C GLU A 232 11.14 11.72 -14.99
N VAL A 233 10.18 10.91 -14.50
CA VAL A 233 9.34 11.28 -13.34
C VAL A 233 10.21 11.64 -12.16
N ARG A 234 11.17 10.79 -11.79
CA ARG A 234 12.11 11.03 -10.67
C ARG A 234 12.91 12.30 -10.86
N LYS A 235 13.43 12.53 -12.05
CA LYS A 235 14.21 13.73 -12.38
C LYS A 235 13.37 14.99 -12.19
N ILE A 236 12.20 15.07 -12.82
CA ILE A 236 11.28 16.21 -12.71
C ILE A 236 10.88 16.43 -11.25
N ALA A 237 10.59 15.35 -10.51
CA ALA A 237 10.22 15.46 -9.09
C ALA A 237 11.31 16.13 -8.26
N TYR A 238 12.56 15.69 -8.41
CA TYR A 238 13.68 16.27 -7.66
C TYR A 238 14.04 17.69 -8.09
N GLU A 239 13.79 18.06 -9.34
CA GLU A 239 13.95 19.43 -9.83
C GLU A 239 12.84 20.39 -9.35
N ASN A 240 11.72 19.83 -8.83
CA ASN A 240 10.55 20.58 -8.37
C ASN A 240 10.19 20.29 -6.90
N GLY A 241 11.19 20.20 -6.04
CA GLY A 241 11.01 20.19 -4.59
C GLY A 241 10.74 18.82 -3.94
N ALA A 242 10.83 17.70 -4.68
CA ALA A 242 10.64 16.40 -4.05
C ALA A 242 11.73 16.09 -3.02
N LEU A 243 11.30 15.81 -1.81
CA LEU A 243 12.12 15.36 -0.70
C LEU A 243 12.47 13.87 -0.87
N LEU A 244 11.55 13.10 -1.45
CA LEU A 244 11.69 11.69 -1.76
C LEU A 244 10.97 11.39 -3.08
N SER A 245 11.55 10.53 -3.92
CA SER A 245 10.98 10.10 -5.19
C SER A 245 11.34 8.64 -5.44
N THR A 246 10.38 7.72 -5.26
CA THR A 246 10.61 6.27 -5.25
C THR A 246 9.52 5.51 -5.99
N LEU A 247 9.85 4.32 -6.46
CA LEU A 247 8.87 3.37 -6.98
C LEU A 247 7.94 2.90 -5.84
N SER A 248 6.65 2.90 -6.07
CA SER A 248 5.67 2.38 -5.10
C SER A 248 5.52 0.87 -5.25
N GLY A 249 5.95 0.12 -4.24
CA GLY A 249 5.90 -1.34 -4.25
C GLY A 249 6.63 -1.96 -5.44
N SER A 250 5.92 -2.76 -6.23
CA SER A 250 6.43 -3.33 -7.49
C SER A 250 6.26 -2.41 -8.69
N GLY A 251 5.60 -1.28 -8.52
CA GLY A 251 5.20 -0.36 -9.58
C GLY A 251 3.81 -0.73 -10.14
N SER A 252 3.33 0.00 -11.13
CA SER A 252 3.93 1.08 -11.91
C SER A 252 3.87 2.46 -11.23
N SER A 253 3.09 2.63 -10.16
CA SER A 253 2.98 3.94 -9.49
C SER A 253 4.31 4.40 -8.91
N PHE A 254 4.47 5.72 -8.85
CA PHE A 254 5.66 6.37 -8.37
C PHE A 254 5.27 7.39 -7.28
N LEU A 255 5.85 7.24 -6.11
CA LEU A 255 5.61 8.09 -4.95
C LEU A 255 6.62 9.23 -4.89
N ASN A 256 6.14 10.45 -4.81
CA ASN A 256 6.95 11.62 -4.53
C ASN A 256 6.44 12.28 -3.24
N ILE A 257 7.31 12.49 -2.28
CA ILE A 257 6.99 13.25 -1.06
C ILE A 257 7.53 14.66 -1.22
N VAL A 258 6.70 15.66 -0.96
CA VAL A 258 7.03 17.08 -1.04
C VAL A 258 6.49 17.82 0.19
N TYR A 259 6.97 19.02 0.44
CA TYR A 259 6.25 19.93 1.33
C TYR A 259 4.91 20.34 0.72
N THR A 260 3.94 20.65 1.56
CA THR A 260 2.57 20.96 1.14
C THR A 260 2.51 22.05 0.08
N ASP A 261 3.34 23.09 0.20
CA ASP A 261 3.36 24.23 -0.71
C ASP A 261 3.86 23.87 -2.12
N ASP A 262 4.70 22.84 -2.25
CA ASP A 262 5.24 22.38 -3.52
C ASP A 262 4.35 21.39 -4.26
N ALA A 263 3.37 20.80 -3.56
CA ALA A 263 2.57 19.68 -4.09
C ALA A 263 1.81 20.01 -5.38
N ALA A 264 1.16 21.17 -5.43
CA ALA A 264 0.39 21.61 -6.59
C ALA A 264 1.28 21.87 -7.81
N ASN A 265 2.42 22.52 -7.59
CA ASN A 265 3.40 22.78 -8.65
C ASN A 265 3.96 21.47 -9.22
N LEU A 266 4.39 20.54 -8.36
CA LEU A 266 4.91 19.26 -8.83
C LEU A 266 3.85 18.45 -9.57
N LYS A 267 2.61 18.37 -9.06
CA LYS A 267 1.50 17.72 -9.76
C LYS A 267 1.34 18.27 -11.16
N GLN A 268 1.29 19.61 -11.32
CA GLN A 268 1.11 20.28 -12.58
C GLN A 268 2.24 19.93 -13.57
N LYS A 269 3.51 20.01 -13.14
CA LYS A 269 4.68 19.69 -13.95
C LYS A 269 4.67 18.25 -14.47
N LEU A 270 4.34 17.30 -13.59
CA LEU A 270 4.26 15.89 -13.95
C LEU A 270 3.06 15.61 -14.88
N GLN A 271 1.88 16.19 -14.61
CA GLN A 271 0.71 16.02 -15.46
C GLN A 271 0.89 16.64 -16.84
N ASP A 272 1.57 17.77 -16.94
CA ASP A 272 1.88 18.42 -18.23
C ASP A 272 2.83 17.59 -19.08
N LYS A 273 3.81 16.96 -18.47
CA LYS A 273 4.77 16.10 -19.16
C LYS A 273 4.17 14.74 -19.55
N PHE A 274 3.42 14.11 -18.64
CA PHE A 274 2.89 12.76 -18.81
C PHE A 274 1.37 12.79 -18.94
N LYS A 275 0.86 13.19 -20.11
CA LYS A 275 -0.57 13.38 -20.37
C LYS A 275 -1.43 12.10 -20.17
N SER A 276 -0.83 10.91 -20.38
CA SER A 276 -1.48 9.62 -20.22
C SER A 276 -1.42 9.07 -18.80
N PHE A 277 -0.63 9.67 -17.91
CA PHE A 277 -0.53 9.23 -16.52
C PHE A 277 -1.51 10.04 -15.66
N ARG A 278 -2.12 9.39 -14.71
CA ARG A 278 -2.88 10.06 -13.65
C ARG A 278 -1.89 10.55 -12.59
N VAL A 279 -1.96 11.83 -12.22
CA VAL A 279 -1.14 12.41 -11.14
C VAL A 279 -2.04 12.98 -10.07
N GLU A 280 -1.91 12.48 -8.84
CA GLU A 280 -2.77 12.86 -7.73
C GLU A 280 -1.97 13.30 -6.51
N ILE A 281 -2.57 14.19 -5.71
CA ILE A 281 -2.04 14.60 -4.41
C ILE A 281 -2.86 13.90 -3.34
N PHE A 282 -2.19 13.23 -2.41
CA PHE A 282 -2.81 12.60 -1.25
C PHE A 282 -2.18 13.12 0.04
N ASN A 283 -2.99 13.20 1.09
CA ASN A 283 -2.50 13.19 2.45
C ASN A 283 -2.04 11.79 2.84
N PHE A 284 -1.38 11.68 3.97
CA PHE A 284 -1.04 10.39 4.56
C PHE A 284 -2.16 9.95 5.51
N ASP A 285 -2.61 8.71 5.38
CA ASP A 285 -3.55 8.12 6.32
C ASP A 285 -2.80 7.67 7.57
N ASN A 286 -3.01 8.36 8.67
CA ASN A 286 -2.37 8.02 9.95
C ASN A 286 -3.16 7.01 10.78
N ASP A 287 -4.34 6.61 10.36
CA ASP A 287 -5.21 5.74 11.14
C ASP A 287 -5.17 4.28 10.69
N GLY A 288 -4.97 4.01 9.38
CA GLY A 288 -5.06 2.67 8.80
C GLY A 288 -6.51 2.18 8.77
N ILE A 289 -6.68 0.86 8.81
CA ILE A 289 -8.01 0.25 8.71
C ILE A 289 -8.97 0.76 9.77
N LYS A 290 -10.20 1.11 9.37
CA LYS A 290 -11.31 1.55 10.23
C LYS A 290 -12.49 0.60 10.11
N ILE A 291 -13.06 0.24 11.26
CA ILE A 291 -14.27 -0.59 11.37
C ILE A 291 -15.36 0.30 11.93
N LEU A 292 -16.37 0.62 11.11
CA LEU A 292 -17.50 1.45 11.48
C LEU A 292 -18.74 0.55 11.65
N GLN A 293 -19.29 0.51 12.84
CA GLN A 293 -20.55 -0.18 13.14
C GLN A 293 -21.67 0.86 13.09
N SER A 294 -22.63 0.67 12.19
CA SER A 294 -23.91 1.39 12.17
C SER A 294 -24.91 0.69 13.07
#